data_8b4ad67d12aec4dba0526a5207aca75d
#
_entry.id   8b4ad67d12aec4dba0526a5207aca75d
#
_cell.length_a   1.000
_cell.length_b   1.000
_cell.length_c   1.000
_cell.angle_alpha   90.00
_cell.angle_beta   90.00
_cell.angle_gamma   90.00
#
_symmetry.space_group_name_H-M   'P 1'
#
loop_
_entity.id
_entity.type
_entity.pdbx_description
1 polymer ?
#
loop_
_entity_poly.entity_id
_entity_poly.type
_entity_poly.pdbx_seq_one_letter_code
_entity_poly.pdbx_strand_id
1 'polypeptide(L)'
;TSITIDGMLFFHFVIAKRVGEESLMDFESIDTKILSLGEARIPSPVCKAGEITEDYFISENDRILINVNSHNVYEFLKDGREVPSFETAGPRSKIYFDPSKVKCALVTCGGLCPGLNDIIRAIVLELYHRYGVRNIYGIRYGLQGFIPKYGHDVMELTPHSVENILNMGGTILGSSRGAQNIDEVVDCLERMNIGILFMVGGDGTLMAAKKIADTILKRTIRVSVVGIPKTIDNDIYLVARSFGFDTAVDV
;
A
#
# COMPACT_ATOMS: atom_id res chain seq x y z
N THR A 1 -3.76 -9.52 -6.61
CA THR A 1 -4.03 -8.54 -7.69
C THR A 1 -3.68 -7.17 -7.14
N SER A 2 -2.56 -6.64 -7.57
CA SER A 2 -2.09 -5.31 -7.16
C SER A 2 -3.01 -4.25 -7.73
N ILE A 3 -3.44 -3.31 -6.89
CA ILE A 3 -3.93 -2.02 -7.35
C ILE A 3 -2.71 -1.13 -7.35
N THR A 4 -2.24 -0.76 -8.52
CA THR A 4 -1.13 0.15 -8.68
C THR A 4 -1.67 1.48 -9.16
N ILE A 5 -1.26 2.55 -8.52
CA ILE A 5 -1.57 3.92 -8.91
C ILE A 5 -0.36 4.45 -9.65
N ASP A 6 -0.56 5.06 -10.82
CA ASP A 6 0.50 5.53 -11.72
C ASP A 6 1.60 6.31 -10.99
N GLY A 7 2.84 5.84 -11.18
CA GLY A 7 4.04 6.53 -10.69
C GLY A 7 4.34 6.43 -9.20
N MET A 8 3.47 5.83 -8.39
CA MET A 8 3.73 5.54 -6.99
C MET A 8 4.04 4.07 -6.78
N LEU A 9 5.19 3.80 -6.19
CA LEU A 9 5.58 2.47 -5.78
C LEU A 9 4.72 2.03 -4.58
N PHE A 10 3.70 1.22 -4.81
CA PHE A 10 2.97 0.56 -3.73
C PHE A 10 3.59 -0.81 -3.50
N PHE A 11 4.27 -0.93 -2.38
CA PHE A 11 4.78 -2.21 -1.95
C PHE A 11 3.64 -3.06 -1.41
N HIS A 12 3.36 -4.17 -2.07
CA HIS A 12 2.73 -5.29 -1.41
C HIS A 12 3.71 -5.83 -0.37
N PHE A 13 3.17 -6.22 0.77
CA PHE A 13 3.97 -6.56 1.94
C PHE A 13 5.04 -7.60 1.67
N VAL A 14 6.29 -7.19 1.72
CA VAL A 14 7.38 -8.04 2.11
C VAL A 14 7.76 -7.64 3.52
N ILE A 15 7.27 -8.37 4.51
CA ILE A 15 7.79 -8.24 5.87
C ILE A 15 8.92 -9.25 6.00
N ALA A 16 10.11 -8.83 5.64
CA ALA A 16 11.30 -9.51 6.12
C ALA A 16 11.37 -9.29 7.64
N LYS A 17 11.44 -10.38 8.37
CA LYS A 17 11.69 -10.37 9.81
C LYS A 17 13.01 -9.63 10.03
N ARG A 18 13.02 -8.57 10.82
CA ARG A 18 14.25 -7.95 11.31
C ARG A 18 15.02 -9.03 12.07
N VAL A 19 16.01 -9.61 11.41
CA VAL A 19 17.01 -10.45 12.07
C VAL A 19 17.99 -9.49 12.71
N GLY A 20 18.18 -9.59 14.02
CA GLY A 20 19.14 -8.77 14.74
C GLY A 20 20.56 -8.94 14.20
N GLU A 21 21.30 -7.85 14.21
CA GLU A 21 22.75 -7.69 14.05
C GLU A 21 23.46 -8.55 12.99
N GLU A 22 23.94 -7.88 11.95
CA GLU A 22 25.10 -8.20 11.08
C GLU A 22 25.37 -9.68 10.73
N SER A 23 24.42 -10.48 10.39
CA SER A 23 24.64 -11.70 9.61
C SER A 23 24.22 -11.46 8.17
N LEU A 24 25.10 -11.83 7.24
CA LEU A 24 24.87 -11.87 5.78
C LEU A 24 23.40 -12.13 5.48
N MET A 25 22.72 -11.13 4.90
CA MET A 25 21.29 -11.22 4.59
C MET A 25 21.02 -12.50 3.82
N ASP A 26 20.26 -13.40 4.42
CA ASP A 26 19.78 -14.59 3.76
C ASP A 26 18.61 -14.19 2.83
N PHE A 27 18.96 -13.72 1.63
CA PHE A 27 17.98 -13.38 0.59
C PHE A 27 17.11 -14.57 0.19
N GLU A 28 17.53 -15.80 0.53
CA GLU A 28 16.81 -17.03 0.24
C GLU A 28 15.56 -17.19 1.10
N SER A 29 15.52 -16.55 2.27
CA SER A 29 14.40 -16.64 3.22
C SER A 29 13.29 -15.61 3.01
N ILE A 30 13.43 -14.69 2.04
CA ILE A 30 12.46 -13.63 1.81
C ILE A 30 11.25 -14.16 1.04
N ASP A 31 10.09 -14.19 1.69
CA ASP A 31 8.83 -14.51 1.01
C ASP A 31 8.29 -13.25 0.30
N THR A 32 8.36 -13.26 -1.03
CA THR A 32 7.89 -12.18 -1.91
C THR A 32 6.51 -12.42 -2.49
N LYS A 33 5.82 -13.48 -2.07
CA LYS A 33 4.50 -13.82 -2.60
C LYS A 33 3.44 -12.86 -2.08
N ILE A 34 2.67 -12.33 -3.01
CA ILE A 34 1.52 -11.48 -2.72
C ILE A 34 0.28 -12.37 -2.51
N LEU A 35 -0.43 -12.11 -1.42
CA LEU A 35 -1.71 -12.75 -1.15
C LEU A 35 -2.76 -12.22 -2.13
N SER A 36 -3.37 -13.11 -2.90
CA SER A 36 -4.37 -12.76 -3.91
C SER A 36 -5.79 -12.99 -3.41
N LEU A 37 -6.69 -12.06 -3.68
CA LEU A 37 -8.14 -12.22 -3.47
C LEU A 37 -8.80 -13.07 -4.56
N GLY A 38 -8.07 -13.37 -5.63
CA GLY A 38 -8.56 -14.13 -6.77
C GLY A 38 -8.24 -13.45 -8.11
N GLU A 39 -8.77 -13.99 -9.19
CA GLU A 39 -8.51 -13.53 -10.55
C GLU A 39 -9.13 -12.16 -10.83
N ALA A 40 -8.36 -11.24 -11.41
CA ALA A 40 -8.82 -9.96 -11.92
C ALA A 40 -9.52 -10.15 -13.27
N ARG A 41 -10.80 -9.75 -13.37
CA ARG A 41 -11.63 -9.99 -14.57
C ARG A 41 -12.22 -8.72 -15.18
N ILE A 42 -12.20 -7.62 -14.44
CA ILE A 42 -12.81 -6.36 -14.87
C ILE A 42 -11.77 -5.57 -15.67
N PRO A 43 -12.05 -5.15 -16.90
CA PRO A 43 -11.14 -4.28 -17.64
C PRO A 43 -10.84 -3.01 -16.86
N SER A 44 -9.58 -2.62 -16.82
CA SER A 44 -9.18 -1.38 -16.16
C SER A 44 -9.83 -0.18 -16.84
N PRO A 45 -10.45 0.76 -16.12
CA PRO A 45 -11.02 1.95 -16.72
C PRO A 45 -10.00 2.85 -17.40
N VAL A 46 -8.73 2.73 -17.02
CA VAL A 46 -7.61 3.42 -17.67
C VAL A 46 -7.48 3.06 -19.14
N CYS A 47 -7.92 1.86 -19.55
CA CYS A 47 -7.95 1.43 -20.97
C CYS A 47 -8.86 2.28 -21.86
N LYS A 48 -9.83 3.00 -21.29
CA LYS A 48 -10.84 3.76 -22.06
C LYS A 48 -10.37 5.13 -22.55
N ALA A 49 -9.21 5.58 -22.14
CA ALA A 49 -8.69 6.90 -22.47
C ALA A 49 -8.15 7.06 -23.91
N GLY A 50 -8.34 6.04 -24.78
CA GLY A 50 -8.15 6.16 -26.24
C GLY A 50 -6.72 6.29 -26.77
N GLU A 51 -5.76 6.57 -25.91
CA GLU A 51 -4.34 6.81 -26.27
C GLU A 51 -3.36 5.81 -25.60
N ILE A 52 -3.89 4.84 -24.85
CA ILE A 52 -3.07 3.93 -24.07
C ILE A 52 -2.75 2.68 -24.88
N THR A 53 -1.48 2.49 -25.19
CA THR A 53 -0.96 1.28 -25.84
C THR A 53 -0.85 0.11 -24.86
N GLU A 54 -0.74 -1.12 -25.36
CA GLU A 54 -0.52 -2.32 -24.52
C GLU A 54 0.73 -2.17 -23.63
N ASP A 55 1.74 -1.45 -24.09
CA ASP A 55 2.99 -1.18 -23.39
C ASP A 55 2.82 -0.34 -22.10
N TYR A 56 1.66 0.29 -21.91
CA TYR A 56 1.34 1.04 -20.69
C TYR A 56 1.12 0.14 -19.48
N PHE A 57 0.65 -1.10 -19.70
CA PHE A 57 0.31 -2.02 -18.63
C PHE A 57 1.49 -2.91 -18.27
N ILE A 58 1.70 -3.05 -16.95
CA ILE A 58 2.70 -3.97 -16.42
C ILE A 58 2.21 -5.41 -16.60
N SER A 59 3.09 -6.27 -17.09
CA SER A 59 2.85 -7.71 -17.20
C SER A 59 2.99 -8.38 -15.83
N GLU A 60 2.27 -9.48 -15.62
CA GLU A 60 2.43 -10.34 -14.42
C GLU A 60 3.83 -10.97 -14.35
N ASN A 61 4.54 -11.05 -15.48
CA ASN A 61 5.91 -11.56 -15.57
C ASN A 61 6.98 -10.50 -15.30
N ASP A 62 6.60 -9.23 -15.22
CA ASP A 62 7.55 -8.16 -14.93
C ASP A 62 7.92 -8.17 -13.45
N ARG A 63 9.20 -8.43 -13.19
CA ARG A 63 9.74 -8.60 -11.84
C ARG A 63 10.94 -7.68 -11.62
N ILE A 64 11.09 -7.21 -10.40
CA ILE A 64 12.23 -6.41 -9.96
C ILE A 64 13.07 -7.24 -9.01
N LEU A 65 14.34 -7.47 -9.34
CA LEU A 65 15.26 -8.22 -8.51
C LEU A 65 15.50 -7.51 -7.17
N ILE A 66 15.47 -8.27 -6.08
CA ILE A 66 15.82 -7.75 -4.75
C ILE A 66 17.32 -7.52 -4.63
N ASN A 67 18.10 -8.44 -5.21
CA ASN A 67 19.55 -8.37 -5.22
C ASN A 67 20.04 -8.36 -6.68
N VAL A 68 20.78 -7.29 -7.03
CA VAL A 68 21.33 -7.10 -8.39
C VAL A 68 22.78 -7.55 -8.49
N ASN A 69 23.36 -8.18 -7.45
CA ASN A 69 24.70 -8.71 -7.52
C ASN A 69 24.75 -9.88 -8.51
N SER A 70 25.56 -9.73 -9.55
CA SER A 70 25.60 -10.69 -10.65
C SER A 70 26.02 -12.10 -10.23
N HIS A 71 26.89 -12.23 -9.23
CA HIS A 71 27.31 -13.53 -8.71
C HIS A 71 26.13 -14.24 -8.02
N ASN A 72 25.40 -13.52 -7.16
CA ASN A 72 24.23 -14.10 -6.47
C ASN A 72 23.15 -14.52 -7.47
N VAL A 73 22.83 -13.66 -8.44
CA VAL A 73 21.86 -13.99 -9.50
C VAL A 73 22.30 -15.23 -10.29
N TYR A 74 23.58 -15.31 -10.65
CA TYR A 74 24.13 -16.46 -11.38
C TYR A 74 23.99 -17.77 -10.59
N GLU A 75 24.30 -17.78 -9.28
CA GLU A 75 24.19 -19.00 -8.46
C GLU A 75 22.74 -19.48 -8.36
N PHE A 76 21.76 -18.58 -8.20
CA PHE A 76 20.34 -18.95 -8.24
C PHE A 76 19.97 -19.62 -9.56
N LEU A 77 20.35 -19.01 -10.69
CA LEU A 77 20.03 -19.52 -12.02
C LEU A 77 20.73 -20.85 -12.32
N LYS A 78 22.00 -20.99 -11.90
CA LYS A 78 22.80 -22.22 -12.06
C LYS A 78 22.16 -23.40 -11.31
N ASP A 79 21.62 -23.16 -10.12
CA ASP A 79 20.95 -24.16 -9.31
C ASP A 79 19.51 -24.42 -9.76
N GLY A 80 19.02 -23.75 -10.81
CA GLY A 80 17.64 -23.85 -11.29
C GLY A 80 16.62 -23.28 -10.32
N ARG A 81 17.05 -22.39 -9.39
CA ARG A 81 16.20 -21.73 -8.41
C ARG A 81 15.66 -20.41 -8.98
N GLU A 82 14.47 -20.04 -8.57
CA GLU A 82 13.90 -18.73 -8.91
C GLU A 82 14.64 -17.62 -8.15
N VAL A 83 15.04 -16.56 -8.86
CA VAL A 83 15.73 -15.42 -8.25
C VAL A 83 14.72 -14.60 -7.43
N PRO A 84 14.98 -14.30 -6.14
CA PRO A 84 14.10 -13.50 -5.32
C PRO A 84 13.82 -12.12 -5.94
N SER A 85 12.54 -11.83 -6.15
CA SER A 85 12.12 -10.63 -6.87
C SER A 85 10.75 -10.15 -6.43
N PHE A 86 10.49 -8.85 -6.57
CA PHE A 86 9.18 -8.26 -6.35
C PHE A 86 8.37 -8.20 -7.64
N GLU A 87 7.05 -8.17 -7.53
CA GLU A 87 6.20 -7.77 -8.64
C GLU A 87 6.45 -6.29 -8.96
N THR A 88 6.52 -5.98 -10.27
CA THR A 88 6.64 -4.60 -10.71
C THR A 88 5.36 -3.84 -10.39
N ALA A 89 5.50 -2.66 -9.79
CA ALA A 89 4.40 -1.74 -9.58
C ALA A 89 4.00 -1.09 -10.92
N GLY A 90 2.70 -0.94 -11.15
CA GLY A 90 2.18 -0.29 -12.35
C GLY A 90 0.73 -0.69 -12.65
N PRO A 91 0.07 -0.01 -13.56
CA PRO A 91 -1.30 -0.30 -13.90
C PRO A 91 -1.43 -1.68 -14.54
N ARG A 92 -2.52 -2.39 -14.23
CA ARG A 92 -2.87 -3.68 -14.83
C ARG A 92 -4.02 -3.49 -15.80
N SER A 93 -4.02 -4.23 -16.90
CA SER A 93 -5.10 -4.21 -17.89
C SER A 93 -6.44 -4.72 -17.33
N LYS A 94 -6.39 -5.54 -16.29
CA LYS A 94 -7.56 -6.04 -15.56
C LYS A 94 -7.42 -5.77 -14.06
N ILE A 95 -8.54 -5.45 -13.43
CA ILE A 95 -8.65 -5.20 -12.00
C ILE A 95 -9.68 -6.13 -11.34
N TYR A 96 -9.57 -6.29 -10.03
CA TYR A 96 -10.43 -7.19 -9.25
C TYR A 96 -11.75 -6.53 -8.83
N PHE A 97 -11.70 -5.31 -8.30
CA PHE A 97 -12.86 -4.59 -7.83
C PHE A 97 -13.51 -3.77 -8.93
N ASP A 98 -14.85 -3.71 -8.93
CA ASP A 98 -15.62 -2.78 -9.77
C ASP A 98 -15.48 -1.35 -9.19
N PRO A 99 -14.84 -0.41 -9.91
CA PRO A 99 -14.61 0.94 -9.40
C PRO A 99 -15.88 1.71 -9.06
N SER A 100 -16.99 1.39 -9.75
CA SER A 100 -18.28 2.05 -9.52
C SER A 100 -18.93 1.66 -8.18
N LYS A 101 -18.50 0.55 -7.56
CA LYS A 101 -19.09 -0.03 -6.35
C LYS A 101 -18.15 -0.08 -5.17
N VAL A 102 -16.84 -0.13 -5.44
CA VAL A 102 -15.84 -0.30 -4.38
C VAL A 102 -15.80 0.94 -3.46
N LYS A 103 -15.63 0.67 -2.17
CA LYS A 103 -15.32 1.69 -1.17
C LYS A 103 -13.86 1.56 -0.77
N CYS A 104 -13.14 2.67 -0.79
CA CYS A 104 -11.73 2.73 -0.40
C CYS A 104 -11.59 3.47 0.93
N ALA A 105 -10.69 3.00 1.77
CA ALA A 105 -10.31 3.72 3.00
C ALA A 105 -8.81 4.03 3.01
N LEU A 106 -8.46 5.20 3.52
CA LEU A 106 -7.09 5.64 3.76
C LEU A 106 -6.88 5.90 5.24
N VAL A 107 -5.74 5.48 5.76
CA VAL A 107 -5.32 5.78 7.14
C VAL A 107 -3.84 6.10 7.19
N THR A 108 -3.49 7.10 8.01
CA THR A 108 -2.09 7.49 8.29
C THR A 108 -1.76 7.16 9.73
N CYS A 109 -0.67 6.45 9.98
CA CYS A 109 -0.30 5.94 11.29
C CYS A 109 1.14 6.29 11.67
N GLY A 110 1.39 6.40 12.98
CA GLY A 110 2.73 6.60 13.55
C GLY A 110 3.20 8.04 13.51
N GLY A 111 4.52 8.24 13.41
CA GLY A 111 5.15 9.55 13.36
C GLY A 111 4.86 10.31 12.06
N LEU A 112 5.13 11.60 12.07
CA LEU A 112 4.99 12.45 10.89
C LEU A 112 6.26 12.40 10.03
N CYS A 113 6.09 12.57 8.73
CA CYS A 113 7.15 12.90 7.80
C CYS A 113 6.61 13.84 6.70
N PRO A 114 7.47 14.58 5.99
CA PRO A 114 7.04 15.36 4.84
C PRO A 114 6.37 14.48 3.78
N GLY A 115 5.32 14.99 3.12
CA GLY A 115 4.65 14.30 2.02
C GLY A 115 3.46 13.41 2.40
N LEU A 116 3.05 13.32 3.68
CA LEU A 116 1.86 12.54 4.06
C LEU A 116 0.59 13.04 3.37
N ASN A 117 0.38 14.34 3.33
CA ASN A 117 -0.77 14.92 2.62
C ASN A 117 -0.66 14.75 1.11
N ASP A 118 0.55 14.74 0.55
CA ASP A 118 0.77 14.50 -0.88
C ASP A 118 0.35 13.10 -1.28
N ILE A 119 0.68 12.10 -0.44
CA ILE A 119 0.23 10.70 -0.62
C ILE A 119 -1.30 10.61 -0.57
N ILE A 120 -1.93 11.23 0.44
CA ILE A 120 -3.40 11.24 0.56
C ILE A 120 -4.00 11.84 -0.71
N ARG A 121 -3.51 13.01 -1.12
CA ARG A 121 -4.00 13.71 -2.31
C ARG A 121 -3.82 12.88 -3.58
N ALA A 122 -2.65 12.31 -3.79
CA ALA A 122 -2.34 11.52 -4.97
C ALA A 122 -3.27 10.29 -5.08
N ILE A 123 -3.46 9.54 -3.98
CA ILE A 123 -4.38 8.38 -3.96
C ILE A 123 -5.81 8.82 -4.29
N VAL A 124 -6.29 9.89 -3.67
CA VAL A 124 -7.65 10.40 -3.90
C VAL A 124 -7.86 10.81 -5.35
N LEU A 125 -6.93 11.59 -5.92
CA LEU A 125 -7.04 12.07 -7.29
C LEU A 125 -6.97 10.92 -8.31
N GLU A 126 -6.06 9.98 -8.11
CA GLU A 126 -5.93 8.81 -8.98
C GLU A 126 -7.18 7.92 -8.94
N LEU A 127 -7.65 7.56 -7.75
CA LEU A 127 -8.87 6.78 -7.59
C LEU A 127 -10.08 7.47 -8.23
N TYR A 128 -10.20 8.79 -8.02
CA TYR A 128 -11.35 9.56 -8.47
C TYR A 128 -11.33 9.80 -9.98
N HIS A 129 -10.22 10.29 -10.54
CA HIS A 129 -10.15 10.74 -11.94
C HIS A 129 -9.81 9.60 -12.90
N ARG A 130 -8.86 8.73 -12.52
CA ARG A 130 -8.38 7.66 -13.40
C ARG A 130 -9.22 6.39 -13.31
N TYR A 131 -9.57 6.00 -12.09
CA TYR A 131 -10.35 4.77 -11.87
C TYR A 131 -11.85 5.01 -11.73
N GLY A 132 -12.31 6.23 -11.50
CA GLY A 132 -13.73 6.55 -11.35
C GLY A 132 -14.34 6.13 -10.01
N VAL A 133 -13.51 5.82 -9.02
CA VAL A 133 -13.96 5.51 -7.65
C VAL A 133 -14.47 6.78 -6.98
N ARG A 134 -15.69 6.73 -6.44
CA ARG A 134 -16.35 7.87 -5.79
C ARG A 134 -16.43 7.77 -4.27
N ASN A 135 -16.37 6.57 -3.73
CA ASN A 135 -16.52 6.30 -2.30
C ASN A 135 -15.14 6.15 -1.66
N ILE A 136 -14.51 7.25 -1.29
CA ILE A 136 -13.17 7.29 -0.69
C ILE A 136 -13.28 7.90 0.70
N TYR A 137 -12.80 7.20 1.71
CA TYR A 137 -12.92 7.56 3.12
C TYR A 137 -11.56 7.69 3.79
N GLY A 138 -11.35 8.78 4.51
CA GLY A 138 -10.21 8.96 5.40
C GLY A 138 -10.54 8.53 6.82
N ILE A 139 -9.81 7.58 7.34
CA ILE A 139 -9.92 7.13 8.73
C ILE A 139 -9.04 8.04 9.59
N ARG A 140 -9.66 8.75 10.52
CA ARG A 140 -8.97 9.73 11.35
C ARG A 140 -8.27 9.09 12.53
N TYR A 141 -7.12 9.67 12.91
CA TYR A 141 -6.32 9.27 14.06
C TYR A 141 -5.83 7.81 14.03
N GLY A 142 -5.31 7.40 12.85
CA GLY A 142 -4.67 6.10 12.69
C GLY A 142 -5.62 4.92 12.96
N LEU A 143 -5.09 3.84 13.51
CA LEU A 143 -5.89 2.66 13.81
C LEU A 143 -6.97 2.90 14.88
N GLN A 144 -6.86 3.96 15.70
CA GLN A 144 -7.92 4.31 16.66
C GLN A 144 -9.24 4.66 15.96
N GLY A 145 -9.16 5.20 14.73
CA GLY A 145 -10.35 5.57 13.96
C GLY A 145 -11.25 4.41 13.55
N PHE A 146 -10.75 3.17 13.61
CA PHE A 146 -11.56 1.97 13.38
C PHE A 146 -12.27 1.48 14.65
N ILE A 147 -11.86 1.94 15.82
CA ILE A 147 -12.29 1.41 17.11
C ILE A 147 -13.44 2.27 17.68
N PRO A 148 -14.64 1.74 17.84
CA PRO A 148 -15.82 2.53 18.23
C PRO A 148 -15.67 3.31 19.53
N LYS A 149 -14.93 2.79 20.49
CA LYS A 149 -14.75 3.43 21.81
C LYS A 149 -14.12 4.83 21.75
N TYR A 150 -13.37 5.13 20.67
CA TYR A 150 -12.72 6.44 20.52
C TYR A 150 -13.64 7.49 19.89
N GLY A 151 -14.73 7.07 19.23
CA GLY A 151 -15.74 7.97 18.68
C GLY A 151 -15.23 8.90 17.58
N HIS A 152 -14.19 8.50 16.83
CA HIS A 152 -13.64 9.31 15.75
C HIS A 152 -14.53 9.25 14.51
N ASP A 153 -14.77 10.42 13.91
CA ASP A 153 -15.50 10.54 12.65
C ASP A 153 -14.66 10.08 11.47
N VAL A 154 -15.32 9.52 10.47
CA VAL A 154 -14.75 9.22 9.16
C VAL A 154 -14.88 10.44 8.25
N MET A 155 -13.82 10.79 7.55
CA MET A 155 -13.79 11.91 6.61
C MET A 155 -14.07 11.40 5.19
N GLU A 156 -15.06 11.96 4.50
CA GLU A 156 -15.20 11.71 3.06
C GLU A 156 -14.08 12.45 2.30
N LEU A 157 -13.39 11.71 1.42
CA LEU A 157 -12.28 12.24 0.62
C LEU A 157 -12.73 12.42 -0.84
N THR A 158 -12.66 13.68 -1.28
CA THR A 158 -12.98 14.09 -2.65
C THR A 158 -11.84 14.93 -3.22
N PRO A 159 -11.76 15.15 -4.54
CA PRO A 159 -10.79 16.09 -5.09
C PRO A 159 -10.80 17.47 -4.41
N HIS A 160 -11.98 17.96 -4.05
CA HIS A 160 -12.11 19.25 -3.36
C HIS A 160 -11.54 19.21 -1.93
N SER A 161 -11.79 18.13 -1.16
CA SER A 161 -11.27 18.02 0.21
C SER A 161 -9.74 17.92 0.28
N VAL A 162 -9.09 17.55 -0.81
CA VAL A 162 -7.63 17.41 -0.91
C VAL A 162 -6.96 18.48 -1.79
N GLU A 163 -7.71 19.48 -2.25
CA GLU A 163 -7.22 20.49 -3.20
C GLU A 163 -6.02 21.29 -2.64
N ASN A 164 -6.15 21.74 -1.40
CA ASN A 164 -5.22 22.71 -0.80
C ASN A 164 -4.25 22.08 0.23
N ILE A 165 -4.17 20.74 0.32
CA ILE A 165 -3.35 20.09 1.34
C ILE A 165 -1.89 19.85 0.94
N LEU A 166 -1.53 20.11 -0.31
CA LEU A 166 -0.18 19.84 -0.86
C LEU A 166 0.93 20.54 -0.07
N ASN A 167 0.69 21.78 0.34
CA ASN A 167 1.66 22.59 1.07
C ASN A 167 1.43 22.57 2.60
N MET A 168 0.58 21.68 3.09
CA MET A 168 0.29 21.56 4.52
C MET A 168 1.15 20.46 5.14
N GLY A 169 1.92 20.81 6.16
CA GLY A 169 2.64 19.83 6.96
C GLY A 169 1.71 18.90 7.75
N GLY A 170 2.24 17.76 8.17
CA GLY A 170 1.48 16.77 8.93
C GLY A 170 0.53 15.94 8.07
N THR A 171 -0.62 15.60 8.61
CA THR A 171 -1.66 14.83 7.92
C THR A 171 -3.06 15.32 8.27
N ILE A 172 -3.92 15.55 7.26
CA ILE A 172 -5.31 15.97 7.47
C ILE A 172 -6.15 14.88 8.17
N LEU A 173 -5.71 13.64 8.11
CA LEU A 173 -6.39 12.52 8.78
C LEU A 173 -5.98 12.39 10.26
N GLY A 174 -4.94 13.12 10.68
CA GLY A 174 -4.31 12.87 11.97
C GLY A 174 -3.63 11.51 12.01
N SER A 175 -3.01 11.21 13.13
CA SER A 175 -2.27 9.97 13.33
C SER A 175 -2.38 9.53 14.79
N SER A 176 -2.16 8.24 15.03
CA SER A 176 -2.02 7.69 16.38
C SER A 176 -0.91 6.66 16.45
N ARG A 177 -0.45 6.39 17.66
CA ARG A 177 0.51 5.33 17.97
C ARG A 177 -0.15 4.26 18.83
N GLY A 178 0.44 3.09 18.86
CA GLY A 178 0.01 1.96 19.67
C GLY A 178 -0.85 0.96 18.90
N ALA A 179 -0.76 -0.28 19.33
CA ALA A 179 -1.50 -1.37 18.76
C ALA A 179 -3.00 -1.24 19.11
N GLN A 180 -3.85 -1.62 18.16
CA GLN A 180 -5.28 -1.76 18.36
C GLN A 180 -5.71 -3.22 18.16
N ASN A 181 -6.91 -3.56 18.61
CA ASN A 181 -7.48 -4.87 18.39
C ASN A 181 -7.75 -5.07 16.88
N ILE A 182 -7.07 -6.04 16.28
CA ILE A 182 -7.15 -6.30 14.83
C ILE A 182 -8.54 -6.80 14.44
N ASP A 183 -9.19 -7.60 15.30
CA ASP A 183 -10.53 -8.08 15.03
C ASP A 183 -11.55 -6.94 14.98
N GLU A 184 -11.47 -5.97 15.89
CA GLU A 184 -12.32 -4.77 15.85
C GLU A 184 -12.07 -3.91 14.60
N VAL A 185 -10.81 -3.82 14.14
CA VAL A 185 -10.47 -3.13 12.89
C VAL A 185 -11.13 -3.83 11.70
N VAL A 186 -11.02 -5.15 11.62
CA VAL A 186 -11.62 -5.94 10.53
C VAL A 186 -13.17 -5.88 10.60
N ASP A 187 -13.75 -5.96 11.77
CA ASP A 187 -15.21 -5.78 11.97
C ASP A 187 -15.67 -4.40 11.46
N CYS A 188 -14.87 -3.36 11.69
CA CYS A 188 -15.16 -2.01 11.19
C CYS A 188 -15.09 -1.94 9.66
N LEU A 189 -14.06 -2.53 9.04
CA LEU A 189 -13.93 -2.60 7.58
C LEU A 189 -15.11 -3.31 6.94
N GLU A 190 -15.54 -4.42 7.53
CA GLU A 190 -16.67 -5.20 7.06
C GLU A 190 -18.00 -4.41 7.20
N ARG A 191 -18.24 -3.81 8.36
CA ARG A 191 -19.44 -2.98 8.62
C ARG A 191 -19.52 -1.78 7.67
N MET A 192 -18.38 -1.15 7.32
CA MET A 192 -18.30 -0.04 6.37
C MET A 192 -18.38 -0.50 4.91
N ASN A 193 -18.30 -1.82 4.66
CA ASN A 193 -18.18 -2.41 3.33
C ASN A 193 -16.98 -1.86 2.55
N ILE A 194 -15.82 -1.74 3.21
CA ILE A 194 -14.57 -1.33 2.57
C ILE A 194 -14.03 -2.50 1.74
N GLY A 195 -13.69 -2.23 0.47
CA GLY A 195 -13.05 -3.19 -0.41
C GLY A 195 -11.53 -3.00 -0.48
N ILE A 196 -11.03 -1.77 -0.29
CA ILE A 196 -9.60 -1.47 -0.35
C ILE A 196 -9.21 -0.58 0.83
N LEU A 197 -8.19 -1.01 1.57
CA LEU A 197 -7.61 -0.25 2.67
C LEU A 197 -6.17 0.14 2.33
N PHE A 198 -5.89 1.45 2.27
CA PHE A 198 -4.54 2.00 2.16
C PHE A 198 -4.05 2.41 3.56
N MET A 199 -2.91 1.86 3.96
CA MET A 199 -2.31 2.11 5.27
C MET A 199 -0.94 2.74 5.11
N VAL A 200 -0.80 4.01 5.47
CA VAL A 200 0.46 4.76 5.38
C VAL A 200 1.14 4.78 6.74
N GLY A 201 2.34 4.23 6.85
CA GLY A 201 3.08 4.26 8.11
C GLY A 201 4.36 3.44 8.10
N GLY A 202 5.05 3.43 9.23
CA GLY A 202 6.31 2.70 9.43
C GLY A 202 6.12 1.22 9.73
N ASP A 203 7.19 0.55 10.18
CA ASP A 203 7.23 -0.91 10.44
C ASP A 203 6.04 -1.41 11.25
N GLY A 204 5.70 -0.73 12.36
CA GLY A 204 4.57 -1.12 13.19
C GLY A 204 3.23 -1.08 12.44
N THR A 205 3.06 -0.14 11.52
CA THR A 205 1.88 -0.03 10.66
C THR A 205 1.85 -1.12 9.61
N LEU A 206 2.98 -1.41 8.98
CA LEU A 206 3.12 -2.47 8.00
C LEU A 206 2.88 -3.85 8.64
N MET A 207 3.38 -4.07 9.85
CA MET A 207 3.08 -5.28 10.61
C MET A 207 1.59 -5.40 10.97
N ALA A 208 0.94 -4.29 11.34
CA ALA A 208 -0.50 -4.27 11.61
C ALA A 208 -1.28 -4.58 10.34
N ALA A 209 -0.90 -4.01 9.20
CA ALA A 209 -1.53 -4.26 7.93
C ALA A 209 -1.42 -5.75 7.51
N LYS A 210 -0.27 -6.39 7.75
CA LYS A 210 -0.13 -7.85 7.55
C LYS A 210 -1.11 -8.63 8.43
N LYS A 211 -1.19 -8.32 9.73
CA LYS A 211 -2.13 -8.98 10.64
C LYS A 211 -3.59 -8.79 10.22
N ILE A 212 -3.94 -7.59 9.73
CA ILE A 212 -5.26 -7.30 9.17
C ILE A 212 -5.51 -8.18 7.94
N ALA A 213 -4.56 -8.23 7.00
CA ALA A 213 -4.66 -9.06 5.79
C ALA A 213 -4.80 -10.56 6.13
N ASP A 214 -4.01 -11.07 7.08
CA ASP A 214 -4.08 -12.46 7.55
C ASP A 214 -5.46 -12.77 8.20
N THR A 215 -6.03 -11.81 8.93
CA THR A 215 -7.36 -11.95 9.54
C THR A 215 -8.47 -11.92 8.49
N ILE A 216 -8.37 -11.03 7.50
CA ILE A 216 -9.26 -10.94 6.35
C ILE A 216 -9.30 -12.28 5.60
N LEU A 217 -8.14 -12.87 5.33
CA LEU A 217 -8.04 -14.18 4.68
C LEU A 217 -8.70 -15.29 5.51
N LYS A 218 -8.41 -15.35 6.81
CA LYS A 218 -9.03 -16.33 7.72
C LYS A 218 -10.54 -16.24 7.76
N ARG A 219 -11.07 -15.01 7.67
CA ARG A 219 -12.52 -14.75 7.66
C ARG A 219 -13.15 -14.82 6.28
N THR A 220 -12.35 -15.05 5.23
CA THR A 220 -12.80 -15.10 3.83
C THR A 220 -13.52 -13.81 3.38
N ILE A 221 -13.09 -12.66 3.91
CA ILE A 221 -13.63 -11.33 3.56
C ILE A 221 -12.89 -10.80 2.33
N ARG A 222 -13.58 -10.03 1.49
CA ARG A 222 -13.03 -9.45 0.25
C ARG A 222 -12.53 -8.03 0.49
N VAL A 223 -11.41 -7.88 1.17
CA VAL A 223 -10.74 -6.59 1.38
C VAL A 223 -9.28 -6.71 0.98
N SER A 224 -8.83 -5.82 0.11
CA SER A 224 -7.41 -5.66 -0.22
C SER A 224 -6.77 -4.68 0.75
N VAL A 225 -5.60 -5.04 1.30
CA VAL A 225 -4.83 -4.17 2.18
C VAL A 225 -3.55 -3.77 1.48
N VAL A 226 -3.32 -2.46 1.34
CA VAL A 226 -2.15 -1.87 0.69
C VAL A 226 -1.35 -1.08 1.71
N GLY A 227 -0.14 -1.54 2.02
CA GLY A 227 0.79 -0.82 2.89
C GLY A 227 1.64 0.17 2.09
N ILE A 228 1.77 1.37 2.60
CA ILE A 228 2.62 2.41 2.03
C ILE A 228 3.69 2.74 3.06
N PRO A 229 4.95 2.36 2.81
CA PRO A 229 6.02 2.56 3.76
C PRO A 229 6.30 4.05 3.95
N LYS A 230 6.30 4.47 5.19
CA LYS A 230 6.58 5.84 5.62
C LYS A 230 7.59 5.82 6.76
N THR A 231 8.72 6.45 6.55
CA THR A 231 9.72 6.70 7.59
C THR A 231 10.47 8.00 7.29
N ILE A 232 10.77 8.77 8.31
CA ILE A 232 11.64 9.95 8.19
C ILE A 232 13.13 9.55 8.23
N ASP A 233 13.42 8.35 8.76
CA ASP A 233 14.79 7.86 9.00
C ASP A 233 15.32 7.01 7.85
N ASN A 234 14.48 6.72 6.84
CA ASN A 234 14.78 5.83 5.70
C ASN A 234 15.29 4.44 6.12
N ASP A 235 14.74 3.88 7.19
CA ASP A 235 15.19 2.66 7.87
C ASP A 235 14.29 1.44 7.67
N ILE A 236 13.31 1.52 6.75
CA ILE A 236 12.43 0.38 6.45
C ILE A 236 13.18 -0.61 5.57
N TYR A 237 13.22 -1.86 6.01
CA TYR A 237 13.91 -2.94 5.31
C TYR A 237 13.39 -3.12 3.87
N LEU A 238 14.31 -3.30 2.92
CA LEU A 238 14.07 -3.42 1.46
C LEU A 238 13.41 -2.18 0.80
N VAL A 239 13.29 -1.09 1.50
CA VAL A 239 12.91 0.20 0.92
C VAL A 239 14.17 1.02 0.70
N ALA A 240 14.58 1.17 -0.55
CA ALA A 240 15.79 1.92 -0.89
C ALA A 240 15.65 3.41 -0.52
N ARG A 241 14.46 3.98 -0.72
CA ARG A 241 14.17 5.39 -0.45
C ARG A 241 12.70 5.56 -0.10
N SER A 242 12.43 6.12 1.06
CA SER A 242 11.08 6.45 1.50
C SER A 242 10.73 7.90 1.15
N PHE A 243 9.46 8.18 0.91
CA PHE A 243 9.00 9.55 0.66
C PHE A 243 9.24 10.43 1.91
N GLY A 244 9.58 11.70 1.68
CA GLY A 244 9.79 12.69 2.73
C GLY A 244 11.18 12.64 3.40
N PHE A 245 11.98 11.59 3.19
CA PHE A 245 13.34 11.50 3.75
C PHE A 245 14.23 12.63 3.24
N ASP A 246 14.34 12.77 1.91
CA ASP A 246 15.21 13.81 1.33
C ASP A 246 14.75 15.21 1.76
N THR A 247 13.44 15.47 1.73
CA THR A 247 12.90 16.76 2.21
C THR A 247 13.25 17.01 3.68
N ALA A 248 13.25 15.98 4.51
CA ALA A 248 13.62 16.11 5.93
C ALA A 248 15.12 16.35 6.15
N VAL A 249 15.96 15.89 5.21
CA VAL A 249 17.42 16.11 5.27
C VAL A 249 17.78 17.51 4.78
N ASP A 250 17.03 18.05 3.82
CA ASP A 250 17.29 19.35 3.18
C ASP A 250 16.77 20.55 3.99
N VAL A 251 15.96 20.33 5.05
CA VAL A 251 15.41 21.38 5.93
C VAL A 251 16.20 21.50 7.23
#